data_c9df3feb155d8f26a5cf50d6f8b7e5cf
#
_entry.id   c9df3feb155d8f26a5cf50d6f8b7e5cf
#
_cell.length_a   1.000
_cell.length_b   1.000
_cell.length_c   1.000
_cell.angle_alpha   90.00
_cell.angle_beta   90.00
_cell.angle_gamma   90.00
#
_symmetry.space_group_name_H-M   'P 1'
#
loop_
_entity.id
_entity.type
_entity.pdbx_description
1 polymer ?
#
loop_
_entity_poly.entity_id
_entity_poly.type
_entity_poly.pdbx_seq_one_letter_code
_entity_poly.pdbx_strand_id
1 'polypeptide(L)' 'GVYVTKVAANSAASKAGIQKGDIIVSFNGREVSSMDEISNVMQYLKAGTKVDVVVAQASNNYEEKTMEVTLTKKK' A
#
# COMPACT_ATOMS: atom_id res chain seq x y z
N GLY A 1 8.87 0.75 -7.82
CA GLY A 1 7.93 1.14 -6.79
C GLY A 1 6.86 2.10 -7.28
N VAL A 2 5.86 2.28 -6.49
CA VAL A 2 4.73 3.16 -6.80
C VAL A 2 4.77 4.39 -5.90
N TYR A 3 4.90 5.56 -6.49
CA TYR A 3 4.89 6.81 -5.74
C TYR A 3 3.47 7.16 -5.30
N VAL A 4 3.29 7.37 -4.00
CA VAL A 4 1.97 7.69 -3.44
C VAL A 4 1.73 9.19 -3.57
N THR A 5 0.85 9.59 -4.46
CA THR A 5 0.52 11.00 -4.67
C THR A 5 -0.68 11.45 -3.85
N LYS A 6 -1.50 10.49 -3.42
CA LYS A 6 -2.71 10.82 -2.66
C LYS A 6 -3.14 9.60 -1.84
N VAL A 7 -3.53 9.84 -0.61
CA VAL A 7 -4.07 8.80 0.27
C VAL A 7 -5.48 9.22 0.68
N ALA A 8 -6.46 8.39 0.37
CA ALA A 8 -7.84 8.67 0.75
C ALA A 8 -8.02 8.50 2.26
N ALA A 9 -8.77 9.39 2.87
CA ALA A 9 -9.09 9.26 4.29
C ALA A 9 -9.89 7.97 4.53
N ASN A 10 -9.62 7.31 5.65
CA ASN A 10 -10.27 6.07 6.05
C ASN A 10 -10.03 4.90 5.11
N SER A 11 -9.05 5.00 4.23
CA SER A 11 -8.64 3.87 3.40
C SER A 11 -7.74 2.92 4.16
N ALA A 12 -7.54 1.71 3.64
CA ALA A 12 -6.62 0.75 4.24
C ALA A 12 -5.19 1.33 4.31
N ALA A 13 -4.79 2.06 3.27
CA ALA A 13 -3.47 2.70 3.25
C ALA A 13 -3.33 3.75 4.36
N SER A 14 -4.35 4.57 4.55
CA SER A 14 -4.36 5.57 5.61
C SER A 14 -4.26 4.92 6.99
N LYS A 15 -5.02 3.86 7.20
CA LYS A 15 -5.01 3.14 8.48
C LYS A 15 -3.68 2.45 8.75
N ALA A 16 -2.97 2.05 7.70
CA ALA A 16 -1.66 1.43 7.83
C ALA A 16 -0.55 2.44 8.10
N GLY A 17 -0.81 3.72 7.89
CA GLY A 17 0.19 4.77 8.09
C GLY A 17 0.92 5.18 6.82
N ILE A 18 0.44 4.76 5.67
CA ILE A 18 1.01 5.18 4.39
C ILE A 18 0.61 6.62 4.13
N GLN A 19 1.57 7.45 3.75
CA GLN A 19 1.36 8.86 3.55
C GLN A 19 1.74 9.29 2.14
N LYS A 20 1.20 10.43 1.73
CA LYS A 20 1.60 11.06 0.47
C LYS A 20 3.12 11.26 0.46
N GLY A 21 3.74 10.88 -0.64
CA GLY A 21 5.19 10.98 -0.80
C GLY A 21 5.92 9.67 -0.54
N ASP A 22 5.26 8.70 0.06
CA ASP A 22 5.85 7.39 0.26
C ASP A 22 5.90 6.63 -1.06
N ILE A 23 6.78 5.64 -1.12
CA ILE A 23 6.91 4.79 -2.31
C ILE A 23 6.58 3.36 -1.93
N ILE A 24 5.58 2.78 -2.57
CA ILE A 24 5.24 1.38 -2.36
C ILE A 24 6.18 0.52 -3.19
N VAL A 25 7.03 -0.25 -2.54
CA VAL A 25 8.04 -1.07 -3.18
C VAL A 25 7.46 -2.43 -3.58
N SER A 26 6.72 -3.06 -2.66
CA SER A 26 6.07 -4.33 -2.94
C SER A 26 4.73 -4.39 -2.25
N PHE A 27 3.87 -5.25 -2.78
CA PHE A 27 2.52 -5.45 -2.26
C PHE A 27 2.23 -6.94 -2.25
N ASN A 28 1.90 -7.46 -1.08
CA ASN A 28 1.60 -8.88 -0.87
C ASN A 28 2.72 -9.80 -1.39
N GLY A 29 3.96 -9.39 -1.17
CA GLY A 29 5.14 -10.16 -1.57
C GLY A 29 5.53 -10.01 -3.04
N ARG A 30 4.87 -9.11 -3.77
CA ARG A 30 5.16 -8.88 -5.20
C ARG A 30 5.65 -7.46 -5.40
N GLU A 31 6.70 -7.31 -6.19
CA GLU A 31 7.13 -5.99 -6.61
C GLU A 31 6.06 -5.36 -7.49
N VAL A 32 5.78 -4.09 -7.24
CA VAL A 32 4.80 -3.34 -8.02
C VAL A 32 5.46 -2.12 -8.63
N SER A 33 5.07 -1.77 -9.84
CA SER A 33 5.60 -0.61 -10.54
C SER A 33 4.53 0.40 -10.92
N SER A 34 3.26 0.06 -10.72
CA SER A 34 2.15 0.98 -11.00
C SER A 34 0.98 0.70 -10.09
N MET A 35 0.10 1.69 -9.94
CA MET A 35 -1.13 1.52 -9.17
C MET A 35 -2.06 0.49 -9.80
N ASP A 36 -2.00 0.33 -11.11
CA ASP A 36 -2.82 -0.68 -11.79
C ASP A 36 -2.47 -2.09 -11.32
N GLU A 37 -1.19 -2.36 -11.09
CA GLU A 37 -0.78 -3.66 -10.55
C GLU A 37 -1.35 -3.90 -9.17
N ILE A 38 -1.33 -2.87 -8.32
CA ILE A 38 -1.91 -2.97 -6.98
C ILE A 38 -3.41 -3.21 -7.07
N SER A 39 -4.10 -2.46 -7.93
CA SER A 39 -5.54 -2.61 -8.10
C SER A 39 -5.90 -4.01 -8.60
N ASN A 40 -5.12 -4.55 -9.53
CA ASN A 40 -5.36 -5.90 -10.04
C ASN A 40 -5.22 -6.95 -8.95
N VAL A 41 -4.20 -6.83 -8.10
CA VAL A 41 -4.02 -7.76 -6.98
C VAL A 41 -5.18 -7.62 -6.00
N MET A 42 -5.60 -6.39 -5.72
CA MET A 42 -6.68 -6.16 -4.76
C MET A 42 -8.02 -6.74 -5.21
N GLN A 43 -8.26 -6.84 -6.51
CA GLN A 43 -9.48 -7.41 -7.04
C GLN A 43 -9.64 -8.90 -6.68
N TYR A 44 -8.55 -9.59 -6.48
CA TYR A 44 -8.56 -11.02 -6.13
C TYR A 44 -8.59 -11.27 -4.64
N LEU A 45 -8.44 -10.23 -3.83
CA LEU A 45 -8.36 -10.37 -2.39
C LEU A 45 -9.69 -9.94 -1.74
N LYS A 46 -10.09 -10.70 -0.73
CA LYS A 46 -11.33 -10.41 -0.01
C LYS A 46 -11.10 -9.31 1.03
N ALA A 47 -12.17 -8.59 1.35
CA ALA A 47 -12.14 -7.64 2.46
C ALA A 47 -11.77 -8.36 3.75
N GLY A 48 -10.95 -7.72 4.58
CA GLY A 48 -10.44 -8.30 5.80
C GLY A 48 -9.16 -9.10 5.63
N THR A 49 -8.69 -9.28 4.40
CA THR A 49 -7.42 -9.96 4.14
C THR A 49 -6.27 -9.07 4.57
N LYS A 50 -5.31 -9.64 5.29
CA LYS A 50 -4.10 -8.93 5.67
C LYS A 50 -3.01 -9.20 4.64
N VAL A 51 -2.36 -8.14 4.19
CA VAL A 51 -1.26 -8.24 3.23
C VAL A 51 -0.05 -7.47 3.74
N ASP A 52 1.13 -7.93 3.38
CA ASP A 52 2.36 -7.23 3.71
C ASP A 52 2.71 -6.27 2.59
N VAL A 53 2.97 -5.03 2.95
CA VAL A 53 3.33 -3.98 2.00
C VAL A 53 4.67 -3.40 2.42
N VAL A 54 5.63 -3.41 1.52
CA VAL A 54 6.91 -2.76 1.78
C VAL A 54 6.85 -1.35 1.21
N VAL A 55 7.09 -0.38 2.08
CA VAL A 55 6.96 1.04 1.74
C VAL A 55 8.26 1.76 2.10
N ALA A 56 8.80 2.53 1.16
CA ALA A 56 9.90 3.44 1.43
C ALA A 56 9.29 4.76 1.91
N GLN A 57 9.47 5.06 3.20
CA GLN A 57 8.83 6.21 3.83
C GLN A 57 9.63 7.49 3.61
N ALA A 58 8.99 8.48 3.00
CA ALA A 58 9.63 9.78 2.75
C ALA A 58 10.03 10.46 4.06
N SER A 59 9.24 10.31 5.11
CA SER A 59 9.52 10.90 6.41
C SER A 59 10.70 10.23 7.12
N ASN A 60 11.18 9.10 6.61
CA ASN A 60 12.26 8.33 7.21
C ASN A 60 13.38 8.07 6.20
N ASN A 61 13.70 9.08 5.41
CA ASN A 61 14.76 9.04 4.38
C ASN A 61 14.57 7.91 3.37
N TYR A 62 13.31 7.58 3.06
CA TYR A 62 12.97 6.51 2.12
C TYR A 62 13.47 5.15 2.57
N GLU A 63 13.65 4.95 3.86
CA GLU A 63 13.97 3.65 4.40
C GLU A 63 12.77 2.71 4.21
N GLU A 64 13.04 1.52 3.70
CA GLU A 64 12.00 0.53 3.45
C GLU A 64 11.51 -0.07 4.76
N LYS A 65 10.19 -0.15 4.88
CA LYS A 65 9.57 -0.72 6.05
C LYS A 65 8.40 -1.59 5.63
N THR A 66 8.31 -2.78 6.22
CA THR A 66 7.19 -3.68 5.97
C THR A 66 6.02 -3.29 6.87
N MET A 67 4.87 -3.08 6.25
CA MET A 67 3.64 -2.75 6.97
C MET A 67 2.59 -3.80 6.68
N GLU A 68 1.83 -4.17 7.71
CA GLU A 68 0.67 -5.04 7.53
C GLU A 68 -0.55 -4.18 7.26
N VAL A 69 -1.18 -4.43 6.14
CA VAL A 69 -2.37 -3.69 5.72
C VAL A 69 -3.56 -4.63 5.68
N THR A 70 -4.63 -4.27 6.39
CA THR A 70 -5.88 -5.03 6.31
C THR A 70 -6.76 -4.37 5.26
N LEU A 71 -7.14 -5.16 4.25
CA LEU A 71 -7.97 -4.64 3.18
C LEU A 71 -9.39 -4.42 3.67
N THR A 72 -9.97 -3.29 3.27
CA THR A 72 -11.33 -2.96 3.62
C THR A 72 -12.24 -3.12 2.41
N LYS A 73 -13.50 -3.43 2.67
CA LYS A 73 -14.47 -3.56 1.60
C LYS A 73 -14.67 -2.20 0.95
N LYS A 74 -14.52 -2.16 -0.35
CA LYS A 74 -14.77 -0.95 -1.12
C LYS A 74 -16.26 -0.89 -1.43
N LYS A 75 -16.84 0.25 -1.15
CA LYS A 75 -18.22 0.50 -1.53
C LYS A 75 -18.31 1.11 -2.91
#